data_b8c7e8cb9d99dea3f5e4d591fd283910
#
_entry.id   b8c7e8cb9d99dea3f5e4d591fd283910
#
_cell.length_a   1.000
_cell.length_b   1.000
_cell.length_c   1.000
_cell.angle_alpha   90.00
_cell.angle_beta   90.00
_cell.angle_gamma   90.00
#
_symmetry.space_group_name_H-M   'P 1'
#
loop_
_entity.id
_entity.type
_entity.pdbx_description
1 polymer ?
#
loop_
_entity_poly.entity_id
_entity_poly.type
_entity_poly.pdbx_seq_one_letter_code
_entity_poly.pdbx_strand_id
1 'polypeptide(L)'
;MTTIAQLLNAKGDQIWSVEPKATIFEALEIMSEKEIGALLVMEDGKLTGIFSERDYARKVILKGKSSKETLVEELMTKKVFYIDSQKTINDCMVMMTAKRIRHVPVI
;
A
#
# COMPACT_ATOMS: atom_id res chain seq x y z
N MET A 1 14.10 10.59 -20.20
CA MET A 1 13.51 9.57 -19.34
C MET A 1 12.47 10.16 -18.41
N THR A 2 11.34 9.48 -18.28
CA THR A 2 10.26 9.98 -17.43
C THR A 2 10.59 9.68 -15.96
N THR A 3 10.54 10.71 -15.11
CA THR A 3 10.70 10.54 -13.68
C THR A 3 9.37 10.18 -13.02
N ILE A 4 9.45 9.64 -11.82
CA ILE A 4 8.25 9.32 -11.04
C ILE A 4 7.48 10.60 -10.73
N ALA A 5 8.19 11.70 -10.43
CA ALA A 5 7.56 12.99 -10.19
C ALA A 5 6.71 13.44 -11.39
N GLN A 6 7.23 13.26 -12.62
CA GLN A 6 6.49 13.61 -13.82
C GLN A 6 5.25 12.75 -14.00
N LEU A 7 5.35 11.46 -13.70
CA LEU A 7 4.21 10.55 -13.78
C LEU A 7 3.13 10.94 -12.78
N LEU A 8 3.50 11.21 -11.52
CA LEU A 8 2.54 11.60 -10.50
C LEU A 8 1.88 12.94 -10.81
N ASN A 9 2.63 13.85 -11.43
CA ASN A 9 2.09 15.13 -11.85
C ASN A 9 0.99 14.96 -12.91
N ALA A 10 1.15 13.97 -13.78
CA ALA A 10 0.17 13.67 -14.82
C ALA A 10 -1.02 12.86 -14.32
N LYS A 11 -0.78 11.90 -13.41
CA LYS A 11 -1.83 10.99 -12.91
C LYS A 11 -2.52 11.47 -11.65
N GLY A 12 -1.90 12.41 -10.93
CA GLY A 12 -2.33 12.81 -9.61
C GLY A 12 -1.55 12.06 -8.53
N ASP A 13 -1.50 12.67 -7.37
CA ASP A 13 -0.70 12.17 -6.24
C ASP A 13 -1.53 11.99 -4.98
N GLN A 14 -2.83 11.74 -5.14
CA GLN A 14 -3.69 11.48 -3.99
C GLN A 14 -3.24 10.24 -3.24
N ILE A 15 -3.17 10.38 -1.93
CA ILE A 15 -2.73 9.32 -1.03
C ILE A 15 -3.91 8.91 -0.16
N TRP A 16 -4.17 7.61 -0.12
CA TRP A 16 -5.19 7.06 0.75
C TRP A 16 -4.50 6.21 1.81
N SER A 17 -4.90 6.40 3.05
CA SER A 17 -4.27 5.71 4.17
C SER A 17 -5.29 5.27 5.20
N VAL A 18 -4.86 4.41 6.11
CA VAL A 18 -5.67 3.90 7.20
C VAL A 18 -4.77 3.81 8.43
N GLU A 19 -5.38 3.85 9.61
CA GLU A 19 -4.64 3.71 10.86
C GLU A 19 -4.39 2.24 11.19
N PRO A 20 -3.33 1.92 11.95
CA PRO A 20 -3.04 0.53 12.33
C PRO A 20 -4.16 -0.14 13.10
N LYS A 21 -4.91 0.62 13.87
CA LYS A 21 -6.01 0.11 14.69
C LYS A 21 -7.32 -0.06 13.93
N ALA A 22 -7.36 0.35 12.66
CA ALA A 22 -8.53 0.11 11.84
C ALA A 22 -8.68 -1.38 11.58
N THR A 23 -9.92 -1.82 11.34
CA THR A 23 -10.16 -3.23 11.00
C THR A 23 -9.84 -3.48 9.54
N ILE A 24 -9.58 -4.73 9.21
CA ILE A 24 -9.39 -5.14 7.81
C ILE A 24 -10.63 -4.76 6.99
N PHE A 25 -11.82 -4.92 7.57
CA PHE A 25 -13.07 -4.57 6.89
C PHE A 25 -13.12 -3.10 6.49
N GLU A 26 -12.72 -2.20 7.42
CA GLU A 26 -12.67 -0.76 7.13
C GLU A 26 -11.68 -0.46 6.00
N ALA A 27 -10.52 -1.12 6.02
CA ALA A 27 -9.53 -0.95 4.97
C ALA A 27 -10.08 -1.39 3.61
N LEU A 28 -10.79 -2.54 3.58
CA LEU A 28 -11.39 -3.04 2.35
C LEU A 28 -12.48 -2.10 1.82
N GLU A 29 -13.25 -1.48 2.71
CA GLU A 29 -14.25 -0.50 2.30
C GLU A 29 -13.63 0.67 1.58
N ILE A 30 -12.53 1.20 2.12
CA ILE A 30 -11.80 2.30 1.49
C ILE A 30 -11.24 1.87 0.13
N MET A 31 -10.63 0.70 0.07
CA MET A 31 -10.05 0.19 -1.17
C MET A 31 -11.11 0.01 -2.25
N SER A 32 -12.28 -0.49 -1.87
CA SER A 32 -13.39 -0.68 -2.80
C SER A 32 -13.95 0.67 -3.27
N GLU A 33 -14.18 1.59 -2.34
CA GLU A 33 -14.72 2.92 -2.65
C GLU A 33 -13.80 3.71 -3.56
N LYS A 34 -12.50 3.66 -3.30
CA LYS A 34 -11.51 4.42 -4.07
C LYS A 34 -10.94 3.64 -5.26
N GLU A 35 -11.35 2.39 -5.43
CA GLU A 35 -10.88 1.52 -6.52
C GLU A 35 -9.35 1.39 -6.54
N ILE A 36 -8.77 1.14 -5.38
CA ILE A 36 -7.32 0.97 -5.23
C ILE A 36 -6.99 -0.39 -4.63
N GLY A 37 -5.80 -0.89 -4.95
CA GLY A 37 -5.37 -2.23 -4.53
C GLY A 37 -4.49 -2.25 -3.29
N ALA A 38 -4.17 -1.10 -2.73
CA ALA A 38 -3.33 -1.00 -1.53
C ALA A 38 -3.59 0.30 -0.80
N LEU A 39 -3.33 0.27 0.52
CA LEU A 39 -3.42 1.44 1.40
C LEU A 39 -2.13 1.58 2.17
N LEU A 40 -1.70 2.81 2.37
CA LEU A 40 -0.65 3.09 3.33
C LEU A 40 -1.24 2.98 4.73
N VAL A 41 -0.44 2.46 5.66
CA VAL A 41 -0.83 2.42 7.07
C VAL A 41 0.00 3.48 7.78
N MET A 42 -0.68 4.49 8.28
CA MET A 42 -0.04 5.66 8.86
C MET A 42 -0.47 5.84 10.32
N GLU A 43 0.50 6.18 11.16
CA GLU A 43 0.24 6.50 12.55
C GLU A 43 1.03 7.74 12.93
N ASP A 44 0.34 8.77 13.41
CA ASP A 44 0.96 10.05 13.81
C ASP A 44 1.86 10.63 12.73
N GLY A 45 1.41 10.57 11.48
CA GLY A 45 2.15 11.09 10.34
C GLY A 45 3.29 10.23 9.86
N LYS A 46 3.45 9.04 10.43
CA LYS A 46 4.53 8.12 10.06
C LYS A 46 3.99 6.90 9.33
N LEU A 47 4.70 6.47 8.31
CA LEU A 47 4.38 5.25 7.57
C LEU A 47 4.81 4.05 8.40
N THR A 48 3.86 3.22 8.81
CA THR A 48 4.14 2.03 9.61
C THR A 48 4.02 0.74 8.82
N GLY A 49 3.34 0.77 7.67
CA GLY A 49 3.20 -0.40 6.85
C GLY A 49 2.38 -0.13 5.60
N ILE A 50 2.10 -1.18 4.88
CA ILE A 50 1.23 -1.14 3.72
C ILE A 50 0.31 -2.36 3.75
N PHE A 51 -0.96 -2.17 3.40
CA PHE A 51 -1.94 -3.25 3.34
C PHE A 51 -2.50 -3.34 1.93
N SER A 52 -2.47 -4.53 1.33
CA SER A 52 -2.87 -4.74 -0.05
C SER A 52 -3.92 -5.84 -0.19
N GLU A 53 -4.54 -5.91 -1.37
CA GLU A 53 -5.45 -7.01 -1.70
C GLU A 53 -4.74 -8.36 -1.58
N ARG A 54 -3.46 -8.40 -1.89
CA ARG A 54 -2.65 -9.60 -1.76
C ARG A 54 -2.55 -10.05 -0.30
N ASP A 55 -2.34 -9.09 0.62
CA ASP A 55 -2.32 -9.38 2.05
C ASP A 55 -3.67 -9.93 2.49
N TYR A 56 -4.76 -9.34 2.00
CA TYR A 56 -6.10 -9.80 2.32
C TYR A 56 -6.30 -11.26 1.89
N ALA A 57 -5.98 -11.57 0.64
CA ALA A 57 -6.16 -12.93 0.13
C ALA A 57 -5.30 -13.95 0.87
N ARG A 58 -4.04 -13.61 1.13
CA ARG A 58 -3.09 -14.56 1.71
C ARG A 58 -3.18 -14.69 3.22
N LYS A 59 -3.50 -13.60 3.91
CA LYS A 59 -3.43 -13.56 5.37
C LYS A 59 -4.79 -13.53 6.07
N VAL A 60 -5.84 -13.19 5.37
CA VAL A 60 -7.17 -13.12 5.94
C VAL A 60 -8.02 -14.30 5.45
N ILE A 61 -8.33 -14.32 4.16
CA ILE A 61 -9.22 -15.36 3.61
C ILE A 61 -8.62 -16.76 3.78
N LEU A 62 -7.39 -16.96 3.32
CA LEU A 62 -6.78 -18.29 3.33
C LEU A 62 -6.50 -18.81 4.73
N LYS A 63 -6.42 -17.92 5.71
CA LYS A 63 -6.19 -18.30 7.13
C LYS A 63 -7.47 -18.28 7.96
N GLY A 64 -8.62 -18.05 7.34
CA GLY A 64 -9.89 -18.09 8.01
C GLY A 64 -10.11 -16.99 9.05
N LYS A 65 -9.42 -15.86 8.92
CA LYS A 65 -9.55 -14.76 9.86
C LYS A 65 -10.75 -13.88 9.52
N SER A 66 -11.32 -13.24 10.54
CA SER A 66 -12.45 -12.33 10.37
C SER A 66 -11.98 -10.93 10.03
N SER A 67 -12.48 -10.37 8.91
CA SER A 67 -12.17 -9.00 8.50
C SER A 67 -12.68 -7.96 9.51
N LYS A 68 -13.76 -8.25 10.20
CA LYS A 68 -14.36 -7.31 11.16
C LYS A 68 -13.70 -7.33 12.53
N GLU A 69 -12.99 -8.40 12.84
CA GLU A 69 -12.35 -8.57 14.15
C GLU A 69 -10.83 -8.44 14.12
N THR A 70 -10.24 -8.43 12.93
CA THR A 70 -8.80 -8.36 12.76
C THR A 70 -8.38 -6.93 12.44
N LEU A 71 -7.35 -6.44 13.10
CA LEU A 71 -6.82 -5.10 12.86
C LEU A 71 -5.80 -5.11 11.74
N VAL A 72 -5.72 -4.00 11.02
CA VAL A 72 -4.76 -3.83 9.92
C VAL A 72 -3.33 -4.10 10.40
N GLU A 73 -2.97 -3.60 11.59
CA GLU A 73 -1.60 -3.75 12.11
C GLU A 73 -1.17 -5.21 12.29
N GLU A 74 -2.13 -6.11 12.46
CA GLU A 74 -1.83 -7.53 12.64
C GLU A 74 -1.38 -8.20 11.36
N LEU A 75 -1.81 -7.68 10.21
CA LEU A 75 -1.60 -8.35 8.93
C LEU A 75 -0.92 -7.48 7.86
N MET A 76 -0.68 -6.22 8.13
CA MET A 76 -0.01 -5.34 7.18
C MET A 76 1.43 -5.81 6.92
N THR A 77 1.95 -5.45 5.76
CA THR A 77 3.36 -5.65 5.45
C THR A 77 4.15 -4.51 6.10
N LYS A 78 5.02 -4.84 7.03
CA LYS A 78 5.80 -3.84 7.78
C LYS A 78 7.09 -3.43 7.09
N LYS A 79 7.69 -4.35 6.34
CA LYS A 79 8.90 -4.04 5.59
C LYS A 79 8.52 -3.39 4.27
N VAL A 80 8.48 -2.06 4.27
CA VAL A 80 8.06 -1.27 3.12
C VAL A 80 9.29 -0.79 2.35
N PHE A 81 9.28 -1.00 1.04
CA PHE A 81 10.29 -0.43 0.14
C PHE A 81 9.71 0.83 -0.47
N TYR A 82 10.47 1.92 -0.45
CA TYR A 82 10.04 3.17 -1.08
C TYR A 82 11.03 3.65 -2.11
N ILE A 83 10.58 4.61 -2.91
CA ILE A 83 11.41 5.18 -3.96
C ILE A 83 11.27 6.70 -3.94
N ASP A 84 12.35 7.38 -4.30
CA ASP A 84 12.38 8.83 -4.40
C ASP A 84 11.69 9.26 -5.71
N SER A 85 10.91 10.34 -5.67
CA SER A 85 10.18 10.85 -6.84
C SER A 85 11.09 11.32 -7.98
N GLN A 86 12.35 11.57 -7.70
CA GLN A 86 13.33 11.99 -8.71
C GLN A 86 13.91 10.79 -9.49
N LYS A 87 13.65 9.58 -9.02
CA LYS A 87 14.03 8.38 -9.76
C LYS A 87 13.13 8.21 -10.99
N THR A 88 13.57 7.40 -11.93
CA THR A 88 12.80 7.14 -13.15
C THR A 88 11.77 6.05 -12.93
N ILE A 89 10.79 6.00 -13.82
CA ILE A 89 9.81 4.92 -13.82
C ILE A 89 10.51 3.58 -14.02
N ASN A 90 11.55 3.56 -14.85
CA ASN A 90 12.32 2.33 -15.06
C ASN A 90 12.98 1.84 -13.76
N ASP A 91 13.54 2.76 -12.96
CA ASP A 91 14.11 2.43 -11.66
C ASP A 91 13.06 1.78 -10.76
N CYS A 92 11.85 2.33 -10.77
CA CYS A 92 10.73 1.80 -9.99
C CYS A 92 10.36 0.40 -10.45
N MET A 93 10.26 0.18 -11.75
CA MET A 93 9.91 -1.14 -12.30
C MET A 93 10.98 -2.19 -11.97
N VAL A 94 12.25 -1.81 -12.01
CA VAL A 94 13.34 -2.71 -11.62
C VAL A 94 13.20 -3.10 -10.15
N MET A 95 12.92 -2.14 -9.28
CA MET A 95 12.70 -2.42 -7.86
C MET A 95 11.52 -3.35 -7.64
N MET A 96 10.39 -3.07 -8.30
CA MET A 96 9.18 -3.87 -8.16
C MET A 96 9.43 -5.31 -8.58
N THR A 97 10.17 -5.51 -9.67
CA THR A 97 10.52 -6.83 -10.17
C THR A 97 11.45 -7.56 -9.19
N ALA A 98 12.51 -6.88 -8.75
CA ALA A 98 13.50 -7.46 -7.85
C ALA A 98 12.90 -7.84 -6.49
N LYS A 99 11.99 -7.03 -5.97
CA LYS A 99 11.37 -7.25 -4.66
C LYS A 99 10.02 -7.99 -4.76
N ARG A 100 9.55 -8.25 -5.97
CA ARG A 100 8.27 -8.93 -6.24
C ARG A 100 7.10 -8.22 -5.56
N ILE A 101 7.05 -6.89 -5.70
CA ILE A 101 6.00 -6.06 -5.15
C ILE A 101 5.30 -5.30 -6.27
N ARG A 102 4.05 -4.90 -6.03
CA ARG A 102 3.23 -4.18 -7.01
C ARG A 102 2.97 -2.74 -6.63
N HIS A 103 3.25 -2.38 -5.39
CA HIS A 103 2.98 -1.06 -4.86
C HIS A 103 4.22 -0.54 -4.17
N VAL A 104 4.63 0.68 -4.53
CA VAL A 104 5.82 1.31 -3.96
C VAL A 104 5.45 2.73 -3.55
N PRO A 105 5.51 3.05 -2.25
CA PRO A 105 5.31 4.42 -1.81
C PRO A 105 6.42 5.31 -2.38
N VAL A 106 6.04 6.54 -2.73
CA VAL A 106 6.95 7.54 -3.26
C VAL A 106 7.15 8.61 -2.20
N ILE A 107 8.39 8.89 -1.87
CA ILE A 107 8.74 9.89 -0.87
C ILE A 107 9.53 11.06 -1.46
#